data_bc58fd456511e6bfba9b9e0ff6cefcd3
#
_entry.id   bc58fd456511e6bfba9b9e0ff6cefcd3
#
_cell.length_a   1.000
_cell.length_b   1.000
_cell.length_c   1.000
_cell.angle_alpha   90.00
_cell.angle_beta   90.00
_cell.angle_gamma   90.00
#
_symmetry.space_group_name_H-M   'P 1'
#
loop_
_entity.id
_entity.type
_entity.pdbx_description
1 polymer ?
#
loop_
_entity_poly.entity_id
_entity_poly.type
_entity_poly.pdbx_seq_one_letter_code
_entity_poly.pdbx_strand_id
1 'polypeptide(L)'
;MLFRSFFDAIEVLPGLHANGRMTLGENLADHGGLQVAWTAYHNAVETPPATVDGFTADQRFFLSYAGIWAQNITDAELRRRTTGDVHSQGRWRVNAALPHIDGWYEAFGIKEGDKLFIPKEKRLQLW
;
A
#
# COMPACT_ATOMS: atom_id res chain seq x y z
N MET A 1 5.76 -9.06 13.23
CA MET A 1 5.26 -7.72 13.62
C MET A 1 3.78 -7.68 13.29
N LEU A 2 2.93 -7.18 14.18
CA LEU A 2 1.51 -7.01 13.87
C LEU A 2 1.34 -5.86 12.88
N PHE A 3 0.39 -5.97 11.94
CA PHE A 3 0.12 -4.96 10.91
C PHE A 3 -0.11 -3.56 11.52
N ARG A 4 -0.85 -3.49 12.62
CA ARG A 4 -1.00 -2.24 13.39
C ARG A 4 0.35 -1.62 13.76
N SER A 5 1.26 -2.41 14.35
CA SER A 5 2.57 -1.91 14.81
C SER A 5 3.48 -1.48 13.65
N PHE A 6 3.26 -2.02 12.45
CA PHE A 6 3.94 -1.56 11.26
C PHE A 6 3.56 -0.09 10.94
N PHE A 7 2.27 0.25 11.05
CA PHE A 7 1.83 1.64 10.87
C PHE A 7 2.27 2.55 12.01
N ASP A 8 2.22 2.08 13.27
CA ASP A 8 2.70 2.86 14.43
C ASP A 8 4.18 3.29 14.29
N ALA A 9 4.99 2.51 13.57
CA ALA A 9 6.40 2.81 13.34
C ALA A 9 6.66 3.90 12.28
N ILE A 10 5.64 4.30 11.53
CA ILE A 10 5.80 5.29 10.46
C ILE A 10 5.91 6.69 11.05
N GLU A 11 7.05 7.33 10.85
CA GLU A 11 7.24 8.75 11.13
C GLU A 11 6.67 9.57 9.96
N VAL A 12 5.57 10.26 10.21
CA VAL A 12 4.82 11.04 9.21
C VAL A 12 5.44 12.40 9.00
N LEU A 13 5.82 13.05 10.09
CA LEU A 13 6.58 14.30 10.18
C LEU A 13 7.60 14.16 11.32
N PRO A 14 8.65 14.98 11.37
CA PRO A 14 9.61 14.95 12.47
C PRO A 14 8.93 14.94 13.84
N GLY A 15 9.13 13.85 14.61
CA GLY A 15 8.54 13.65 15.93
C GLY A 15 7.04 13.29 15.93
N LEU A 16 6.39 13.12 14.78
CA LEU A 16 4.99 12.72 14.67
C LEU A 16 4.87 11.36 13.99
N HIS A 17 4.40 10.37 14.71
CA HIS A 17 4.13 9.03 14.19
C HIS A 17 2.66 8.85 13.80
N ALA A 18 2.42 7.97 12.85
CA ALA A 18 1.07 7.51 12.51
C ALA A 18 0.45 6.78 13.71
N ASN A 19 -0.88 6.73 13.75
CA ASN A 19 -1.63 6.00 14.76
C ASN A 19 -2.22 4.73 14.14
N GLY A 20 -1.42 3.65 14.15
CA GLY A 20 -1.81 2.38 13.56
C GLY A 20 -3.03 1.74 14.24
N ARG A 21 -3.31 2.06 15.50
CA ARG A 21 -4.53 1.60 16.18
C ARG A 21 -5.77 2.30 15.63
N MET A 22 -5.70 3.62 15.46
CA MET A 22 -6.81 4.42 14.95
C MET A 22 -7.13 4.09 13.49
N THR A 23 -6.09 3.86 12.69
CA THR A 23 -6.23 3.64 11.24
C THR A 23 -6.34 2.16 10.84
N LEU A 24 -6.34 1.23 11.80
CA LEU A 24 -6.27 -0.21 11.55
C LEU A 24 -7.39 -0.71 10.64
N GLY A 25 -8.64 -0.33 10.90
CA GLY A 25 -9.80 -0.79 10.14
C GLY A 25 -9.71 -0.38 8.67
N GLU A 26 -9.37 0.87 8.41
CA GLU A 26 -9.24 1.41 7.06
C GLU A 26 -8.03 0.82 6.32
N ASN A 27 -6.91 0.64 7.01
CA ASN A 27 -5.73 0.01 6.42
C ASN A 27 -5.98 -1.47 6.06
N LEU A 28 -6.76 -2.19 6.87
CA LEU A 28 -7.19 -3.57 6.57
C LEU A 28 -8.17 -3.61 5.39
N ALA A 29 -9.09 -2.64 5.31
CA ALA A 29 -10.03 -2.53 4.19
C ALA A 29 -9.30 -2.26 2.87
N ASP A 30 -8.33 -1.34 2.87
CA ASP A 30 -7.48 -1.08 1.70
C ASP A 30 -6.72 -2.32 1.25
N HIS A 31 -6.07 -3.00 2.20
CA HIS A 31 -5.29 -4.20 1.90
C HIS A 31 -6.18 -5.32 1.34
N GLY A 32 -7.31 -5.61 2.00
CA GLY A 32 -8.25 -6.64 1.56
C GLY A 32 -8.88 -6.31 0.20
N GLY A 33 -9.31 -5.06 0.02
CA GLY A 33 -9.87 -4.58 -1.24
C GLY A 33 -8.87 -4.70 -2.39
N LEU A 34 -7.61 -4.36 -2.15
CA LEU A 34 -6.56 -4.48 -3.16
C LEU A 34 -6.26 -5.93 -3.51
N GLN A 35 -6.23 -6.85 -2.53
CA GLN A 35 -6.06 -8.29 -2.79
C GLN A 35 -7.21 -8.87 -3.60
N VAL A 36 -8.46 -8.52 -3.26
CA VAL A 36 -9.64 -8.96 -4.02
C VAL A 36 -9.60 -8.43 -5.45
N ALA A 37 -9.29 -7.15 -5.63
CA ALA A 37 -9.18 -6.54 -6.95
C ALA A 37 -8.06 -7.17 -7.79
N TRP A 38 -6.91 -7.45 -7.19
CA TRP A 38 -5.79 -8.16 -7.83
C TRP A 38 -6.21 -9.56 -8.31
N THR A 39 -6.84 -10.33 -7.43
CA THR A 39 -7.32 -11.68 -7.75
C THR A 39 -8.39 -11.64 -8.85
N ALA A 40 -9.35 -10.72 -8.75
CA ALA A 40 -10.40 -10.57 -9.75
C ALA A 40 -9.84 -10.18 -11.11
N TYR A 41 -8.86 -9.28 -11.16
CA TYR A 41 -8.16 -8.90 -12.36
C TYR A 41 -7.50 -10.11 -13.04
N HIS A 42 -6.72 -10.88 -12.30
CA HIS A 42 -6.05 -12.07 -12.84
C HIS A 42 -7.01 -13.18 -13.28
N ASN A 43 -8.14 -13.33 -12.58
CA ASN A 43 -9.19 -14.28 -12.97
C ASN A 43 -9.93 -13.86 -14.26
N ALA A 44 -10.03 -12.57 -14.52
CA ALA A 44 -10.73 -12.03 -15.70
C ALA A 44 -9.84 -11.94 -16.96
N VAL A 45 -8.53 -11.98 -16.81
CA VAL A 45 -7.59 -11.79 -17.91
C VAL A 45 -7.03 -13.14 -18.35
N GLU A 46 -7.57 -13.70 -19.45
CA GLU A 46 -7.09 -14.97 -20.03
C GLU A 46 -5.71 -14.82 -20.69
N THR A 47 -5.43 -13.66 -21.29
CA THR A 47 -4.15 -13.37 -21.95
C THR A 47 -3.60 -12.06 -21.40
N PRO A 48 -2.33 -12.03 -20.94
CA PRO A 48 -1.75 -10.81 -20.42
C PRO A 48 -1.85 -9.65 -21.44
N PRO A 49 -2.43 -8.50 -21.05
CA PRO A 49 -2.52 -7.34 -21.92
C PRO A 49 -1.13 -6.84 -22.35
N ALA A 50 -1.06 -6.20 -23.52
CA ALA A 50 0.17 -5.61 -24.03
C ALA A 50 0.79 -4.60 -23.03
N THR A 51 2.12 -4.51 -23.07
CA THR A 51 2.87 -3.44 -22.42
C THR A 51 2.49 -2.09 -23.03
N VAL A 52 2.23 -1.09 -22.18
CA VAL A 52 1.90 0.28 -22.59
C VAL A 52 2.84 1.23 -21.87
N ASP A 53 3.45 2.15 -22.59
CA ASP A 53 4.41 3.15 -22.06
C ASP A 53 5.56 2.51 -21.22
N GLY A 54 5.99 1.31 -21.61
CA GLY A 54 7.05 0.57 -20.92
C GLY A 54 6.60 -0.20 -19.68
N PHE A 55 5.32 -0.13 -19.29
CA PHE A 55 4.78 -0.84 -18.14
C PHE A 55 3.95 -2.05 -18.53
N THR A 56 4.18 -3.18 -17.83
CA THR A 56 3.31 -4.35 -17.93
C THR A 56 1.91 -4.03 -17.40
N ALA A 57 0.94 -4.88 -17.69
CA ALA A 57 -0.41 -4.71 -17.18
C ALA A 57 -0.46 -4.80 -15.63
N ASP A 58 0.33 -5.67 -15.04
CA ASP A 58 0.47 -5.83 -13.59
C ASP A 58 1.07 -4.58 -12.94
N GLN A 59 2.11 -4.01 -13.55
CA GLN A 59 2.68 -2.75 -13.09
C GLN A 59 1.65 -1.61 -13.17
N ARG A 60 0.89 -1.54 -14.27
CA ARG A 60 -0.16 -0.52 -14.43
C ARG A 60 -1.28 -0.66 -13.41
N PHE A 61 -1.64 -1.89 -12.99
CA PHE A 61 -2.60 -2.11 -11.92
C PHE A 61 -2.18 -1.39 -10.63
N PHE A 62 -0.95 -1.60 -10.18
CA PHE A 62 -0.45 -0.95 -8.97
C PHE A 62 -0.20 0.56 -9.14
N LEU A 63 0.26 1.00 -10.32
CA LEU A 63 0.43 2.42 -10.62
C LEU A 63 -0.92 3.15 -10.65
N SER A 64 -1.98 2.51 -11.16
CA SER A 64 -3.34 3.05 -11.13
C SER A 64 -3.84 3.23 -9.70
N TYR A 65 -3.66 2.20 -8.86
CA TYR A 65 -3.97 2.31 -7.43
C TYR A 65 -3.20 3.45 -6.76
N ALA A 66 -1.89 3.56 -7.02
CA ALA A 66 -1.08 4.64 -6.46
C ALA A 66 -1.55 6.03 -6.93
N GLY A 67 -2.00 6.14 -8.17
CA GLY A 67 -2.55 7.38 -8.74
C GLY A 67 -3.78 7.91 -8.02
N ILE A 68 -4.64 7.01 -7.50
CA ILE A 68 -5.83 7.39 -6.72
C ILE A 68 -5.45 8.18 -5.46
N TRP A 69 -4.30 7.85 -4.87
CA TRP A 69 -3.82 8.43 -3.61
C TRP A 69 -2.80 9.55 -3.80
N ALA A 70 -2.49 9.91 -5.05
CA ALA A 70 -1.59 11.03 -5.34
C ALA A 70 -2.19 12.33 -4.84
N GLN A 71 -1.50 13.00 -3.91
CA GLN A 71 -1.97 14.26 -3.33
C GLN A 71 -0.80 15.14 -2.89
N ASN A 72 -1.02 16.45 -2.94
CA ASN A 72 -0.20 17.43 -2.27
C ASN A 72 -0.91 17.86 -0.98
N ILE A 73 -0.20 17.81 0.15
CA ILE A 73 -0.74 18.14 1.46
C ILE A 73 0.28 18.97 2.23
N THR A 74 -0.18 20.01 2.92
CA THR A 74 0.68 20.82 3.80
C THR A 74 0.99 20.07 5.08
N ASP A 75 2.12 20.39 5.72
CA ASP A 75 2.49 19.78 7.01
C ASP A 75 1.44 20.03 8.11
N ALA A 76 0.80 21.21 8.10
CA ALA A 76 -0.25 21.55 9.04
C ALA A 76 -1.46 20.62 8.89
N GLU A 77 -1.92 20.39 7.65
CA GLU A 77 -3.04 19.50 7.36
C GLU A 77 -2.66 18.04 7.59
N LEU A 78 -1.44 17.64 7.23
CA LEU A 78 -0.92 16.30 7.50
C LEU A 78 -0.91 16.02 9.01
N ARG A 79 -0.45 16.96 9.83
CA ARG A 79 -0.48 16.87 11.29
C ARG A 79 -1.91 16.73 11.82
N ARG A 80 -2.82 17.58 11.35
CA ARG A 80 -4.23 17.55 11.75
C ARG A 80 -4.87 16.19 11.46
N ARG A 81 -4.67 15.65 10.26
CA ARG A 81 -5.22 14.35 9.87
C ARG A 81 -4.58 13.20 10.65
N THR A 82 -3.26 13.20 10.81
CA THR A 82 -2.57 12.13 11.56
C THR A 82 -3.08 11.99 12.99
N THR A 83 -3.54 13.08 13.60
CA THR A 83 -4.04 13.08 14.99
C THR A 83 -5.54 12.84 15.12
N GLY A 84 -6.35 13.04 14.07
CA GLY A 84 -7.79 13.02 14.16
C GLY A 84 -8.56 12.25 13.08
N ASP A 85 -7.88 11.73 12.06
CA ASP A 85 -8.51 10.99 10.95
C ASP A 85 -8.24 9.49 11.10
N VAL A 86 -9.27 8.67 10.93
CA VAL A 86 -9.18 7.21 10.95
C VAL A 86 -8.49 6.63 9.71
N HIS A 87 -8.26 7.47 8.68
CA HIS A 87 -7.59 7.06 7.45
C HIS A 87 -6.11 7.43 7.49
N SER A 88 -5.26 6.50 7.09
CA SER A 88 -3.87 6.80 6.75
C SER A 88 -3.80 7.76 5.57
N GLN A 89 -2.78 8.61 5.54
CA GLN A 89 -2.62 9.56 4.44
C GLN A 89 -2.18 8.85 3.14
N GLY A 90 -2.51 9.44 1.98
CA GLY A 90 -2.36 8.80 0.66
C GLY A 90 -1.01 8.13 0.43
N ARG A 91 0.10 8.81 0.78
CA ARG A 91 1.45 8.23 0.69
C ARG A 91 1.56 6.87 1.41
N TRP A 92 0.93 6.72 2.57
CA TRP A 92 1.03 5.51 3.39
C TRP A 92 -0.01 4.46 2.99
N ARG A 93 -1.14 4.87 2.41
CA ARG A 93 -2.10 3.95 1.78
C ARG A 93 -1.47 3.21 0.59
N VAL A 94 -0.46 3.79 -0.03
CA VAL A 94 0.35 3.15 -1.08
C VAL A 94 1.58 2.46 -0.50
N ASN A 95 2.53 3.23 0.05
CA ASN A 95 3.86 2.72 0.39
C ASN A 95 3.89 1.82 1.63
N ALA A 96 2.85 1.83 2.46
CA ALA A 96 2.72 0.92 3.58
C ALA A 96 1.78 -0.26 3.30
N ALA A 97 0.90 -0.18 2.30
CA ALA A 97 0.01 -1.27 1.92
C ALA A 97 0.63 -2.22 0.89
N LEU A 98 1.21 -1.69 -0.19
CA LEU A 98 1.77 -2.49 -1.29
C LEU A 98 2.82 -3.52 -0.83
N PRO A 99 3.71 -3.23 0.13
CA PRO A 99 4.69 -4.22 0.61
C PRO A 99 4.10 -5.47 1.27
N HIS A 100 2.80 -5.50 1.51
CA HIS A 100 2.09 -6.68 2.00
C HIS A 100 1.38 -7.49 0.89
N ILE A 101 1.48 -7.08 -0.39
CA ILE A 101 0.84 -7.73 -1.53
C ILE A 101 1.89 -8.50 -2.35
N ASP A 102 1.80 -9.82 -2.39
CA ASP A 102 2.78 -10.67 -3.10
C ASP A 102 2.90 -10.28 -4.58
N GLY A 103 1.79 -10.03 -5.28
CA GLY A 103 1.79 -9.62 -6.67
C GLY A 103 2.55 -8.32 -6.97
N TRP A 104 2.69 -7.43 -5.99
CA TRP A 104 3.50 -6.22 -6.15
C TRP A 104 5.00 -6.57 -6.29
N TYR A 105 5.47 -7.57 -5.52
CA TYR A 105 6.86 -8.06 -5.64
C TYR A 105 7.13 -8.66 -7.01
N GLU A 106 6.19 -9.44 -7.52
CA GLU A 106 6.29 -10.07 -8.84
C GLU A 106 6.28 -9.03 -9.96
N ALA A 107 5.35 -8.06 -9.90
CA ALA A 107 5.21 -7.02 -10.91
C ALA A 107 6.45 -6.11 -11.04
N PHE A 108 7.13 -5.80 -9.94
CA PHE A 108 8.27 -4.89 -9.93
C PHE A 108 9.62 -5.56 -9.66
N GLY A 109 9.67 -6.88 -9.51
CA GLY A 109 10.89 -7.63 -9.24
C GLY A 109 11.56 -7.25 -7.92
N ILE A 110 10.75 -6.91 -6.89
CA ILE A 110 11.23 -6.49 -5.58
C ILE A 110 11.87 -7.67 -4.84
N LYS A 111 13.04 -7.45 -4.27
CA LYS A 111 13.85 -8.46 -3.60
C LYS A 111 14.46 -7.95 -2.30
N GLU A 112 15.01 -8.85 -1.52
CA GLU A 112 15.73 -8.51 -0.29
C GLU A 112 16.84 -7.47 -0.56
N GLY A 113 16.88 -6.45 0.29
CA GLY A 113 17.74 -5.28 0.15
C GLY A 113 17.09 -4.08 -0.54
N ASP A 114 15.96 -4.28 -1.23
CA ASP A 114 15.21 -3.16 -1.81
C ASP A 114 14.46 -2.39 -0.74
N LYS A 115 14.29 -1.09 -0.98
CA LYS A 115 13.49 -0.21 -0.12
C LYS A 115 12.03 -0.70 -0.10
N LEU A 116 11.40 -0.74 1.04
CA LEU A 116 10.06 -1.27 1.27
C LEU A 116 9.93 -2.80 1.23
N PHE A 117 11.01 -3.56 1.04
CA PHE A 117 10.94 -5.02 1.13
C PHE A 117 10.50 -5.46 2.53
N ILE A 118 9.52 -6.37 2.58
CA ILE A 118 9.10 -7.08 3.80
C ILE A 118 9.22 -8.58 3.54
N PRO A 119 9.91 -9.35 4.40
CA PRO A 119 9.96 -10.81 4.27
C PRO A 119 8.56 -11.42 4.23
N LYS A 120 8.38 -12.45 3.41
CA LYS A 120 7.05 -13.03 3.13
C LYS A 120 6.29 -13.44 4.40
N GLU A 121 6.98 -14.04 5.34
CA GLU A 121 6.41 -14.48 6.63
C GLU A 121 5.98 -13.33 7.56
N LYS A 122 6.34 -12.09 7.21
CA LYS A 122 5.96 -10.87 7.94
C LYS A 122 4.89 -10.04 7.23
N ARG A 123 4.51 -10.45 6.00
CA ARG A 123 3.44 -9.78 5.25
C ARG A 123 2.08 -10.13 5.86
N LEU A 124 1.16 -9.18 5.77
CA LEU A 124 -0.22 -9.43 6.17
C LEU A 124 -0.88 -10.41 5.19
N GLN A 125 -1.53 -11.43 5.72
CA GLN A 125 -2.45 -12.30 4.99
C GLN A 125 -3.80 -12.25 5.69
N LEU A 126 -4.87 -12.00 4.94
CA LEU A 126 -6.23 -11.95 5.46
C LEU A 126 -7.01 -13.24 5.18
N TRP A 127 -6.64 -13.98 4.13
CA TRP A 127 -7.19 -15.28 3.69
C TRP A 127 -6.18 -16.07 2.88
#